data_89a3fc2e97b164f4f2005d18ddfeb431
#
_entry.id   89a3fc2e97b164f4f2005d18ddfeb431
#
_cell.length_a   1.000
_cell.length_b   1.000
_cell.length_c   1.000
_cell.angle_alpha   90.00
_cell.angle_beta   90.00
_cell.angle_gamma   90.00
#
_symmetry.space_group_name_H-M   'P 1'
#
loop_
_entity.id
_entity.type
_entity.pdbx_description
1 polymer ?
#
loop_
_entity_poly.entity_id
_entity_poly.type
_entity_poly.pdbx_seq_one_letter_code
_entity_poly.pdbx_strand_id
1 'polypeptide(L)'
;MIAPETGMYNPTKPYKHQILTLIESTWKTPYIKVERGLYPVFKKNFSLWEVQHTDGIGTKGLYHWRKQTFRNAVLDALAMNLNDLAMIGATPYAIQNHIVLPKDNHKAILEIVKYLAAECKKRNITMTGGETSIHSDAKGMDISITVSGFLSKKFHNQCKSGDVLMGFASNGIHANGFTKVREVFGNHYRKEFTEPTKIYLDKILSVLAAHEVHGMMHMTGGAFTKLKDILGRNTAVISQPKTLWPQKVFRDMYARGLSNKTMYSTFNCGVGFLLSVPRKEVSKILSHFHDIAVIGEVMRGNNKVRIVSAFDQKIIEL
;
A
#
# COMPACT_ATOMS: atom_id res chain seq x y z
N MET A 1 28.97 39.93 -4.54
CA MET A 1 28.71 38.82 -3.64
C MET A 1 27.45 38.14 -4.14
N ILE A 2 27.58 36.98 -4.75
CA ILE A 2 26.45 36.17 -5.21
C ILE A 2 25.89 35.54 -3.92
N ALA A 3 24.62 35.77 -3.62
CA ALA A 3 23.94 35.11 -2.50
C ALA A 3 24.11 33.59 -2.68
N PRO A 4 24.32 32.81 -1.59
CA PRO A 4 24.43 31.38 -1.73
C PRO A 4 23.12 30.85 -2.32
N GLU A 5 23.22 30.12 -3.44
CA GLU A 5 22.09 29.40 -4.05
C GLU A 5 21.54 28.43 -3.03
N THR A 6 20.52 28.84 -2.31
CA THR A 6 19.79 27.99 -1.36
C THR A 6 19.02 26.96 -2.15
N GLY A 7 19.56 25.75 -2.28
CA GLY A 7 18.90 24.62 -2.93
C GLY A 7 19.76 23.68 -3.75
N MET A 8 21.05 23.95 -3.90
CA MET A 8 21.95 22.99 -4.58
C MET A 8 22.19 21.73 -3.74
N TYR A 9 22.13 20.59 -4.40
CA TYR A 9 22.48 19.29 -3.82
C TYR A 9 23.91 19.32 -3.26
N ASN A 10 24.06 18.96 -1.99
CA ASN A 10 25.37 18.82 -1.35
C ASN A 10 25.85 17.35 -1.47
N PRO A 11 26.79 17.03 -2.37
CA PRO A 11 27.25 15.66 -2.60
C PRO A 11 27.98 15.07 -1.37
N THR A 12 28.49 15.92 -0.45
CA THR A 12 29.17 15.45 0.78
C THR A 12 28.19 14.93 1.82
N LYS A 13 26.90 15.29 1.73
CA LYS A 13 25.85 14.89 2.65
C LYS A 13 26.32 14.89 4.12
N PRO A 14 26.56 16.06 4.76
CA PRO A 14 27.14 16.14 6.12
C PRO A 14 26.31 15.38 7.16
N TYR A 15 25.05 15.10 6.88
CA TYR A 15 24.13 14.32 7.70
C TYR A 15 24.18 12.80 7.41
N LYS A 16 25.09 12.32 6.54
CA LYS A 16 25.22 10.90 6.16
C LYS A 16 25.36 9.97 7.36
N HIS A 17 26.14 10.38 8.35
CA HIS A 17 26.32 9.58 9.58
C HIS A 17 25.00 9.34 10.32
N GLN A 18 24.14 10.35 10.43
CA GLN A 18 22.83 10.22 11.06
C GLN A 18 21.91 9.27 10.29
N ILE A 19 21.93 9.33 8.95
CA ILE A 19 21.20 8.37 8.10
C ILE A 19 21.69 6.95 8.35
N LEU A 20 22.99 6.72 8.34
CA LEU A 20 23.58 5.40 8.58
C LEU A 20 23.20 4.84 9.94
N THR A 21 23.25 5.66 11.00
CA THR A 21 22.82 5.26 12.35
C THR A 21 21.37 4.82 12.38
N LEU A 22 20.47 5.51 11.67
CA LEU A 22 19.06 5.14 11.56
C LEU A 22 18.88 3.81 10.82
N ILE A 23 19.57 3.62 9.70
CA ILE A 23 19.55 2.38 8.91
C ILE A 23 20.06 1.21 9.75
N GLU A 24 21.21 1.34 10.38
CA GLU A 24 21.84 0.31 11.20
C GLU A 24 20.98 -0.07 12.41
N SER A 25 20.18 0.86 12.93
CA SER A 25 19.23 0.57 14.00
C SER A 25 18.19 -0.48 13.62
N THR A 26 18.02 -0.80 12.34
CA THR A 26 17.10 -1.83 11.82
C THR A 26 17.77 -3.19 11.63
N TRP A 27 19.10 -3.33 11.81
CA TRP A 27 19.85 -4.53 11.48
C TRP A 27 19.71 -5.67 12.49
N LYS A 28 19.13 -5.40 13.65
CA LYS A 28 18.83 -6.45 14.65
C LYS A 28 17.52 -7.14 14.32
N THR A 29 17.56 -8.18 13.48
CA THR A 29 16.39 -8.98 13.08
C THR A 29 16.70 -10.47 13.15
N PRO A 30 15.67 -11.35 13.25
CA PRO A 30 15.89 -12.79 13.23
C PRO A 30 16.21 -13.36 11.84
N TYR A 31 15.95 -12.60 10.78
CA TYR A 31 15.93 -13.13 9.42
C TYR A 31 17.27 -13.01 8.69
N ILE A 32 18.03 -11.96 8.96
CA ILE A 32 19.32 -11.73 8.30
C ILE A 32 20.36 -11.18 9.28
N LYS A 33 21.61 -11.56 9.05
CA LYS A 33 22.79 -10.95 9.68
C LYS A 33 23.40 -9.95 8.70
N VAL A 34 23.51 -8.68 9.08
CA VAL A 34 24.10 -7.63 8.26
C VAL A 34 25.49 -7.27 8.79
N GLU A 35 26.42 -7.05 7.88
CA GLU A 35 27.78 -6.58 8.18
C GLU A 35 28.02 -5.27 7.43
N ARG A 36 28.70 -4.32 8.13
CA ARG A 36 29.08 -3.03 7.59
C ARG A 36 30.21 -3.19 6.60
N GLY A 37 30.11 -2.50 5.45
CA GLY A 37 31.15 -2.40 4.42
C GLY A 37 30.96 -1.10 3.63
N LEU A 38 31.59 -0.99 2.46
CA LEU A 38 31.29 0.10 1.53
C LEU A 38 29.78 0.13 1.19
N TYR A 39 29.23 -1.03 0.97
CA TYR A 39 27.80 -1.32 0.96
C TYR A 39 27.49 -2.37 2.03
N PRO A 40 26.30 -2.34 2.67
CA PRO A 40 25.90 -3.40 3.57
C PRO A 40 25.87 -4.75 2.86
N VAL A 41 26.54 -5.74 3.41
CA VAL A 41 26.45 -7.14 2.96
C VAL A 41 25.69 -7.94 3.99
N PHE A 42 24.88 -8.92 3.57
CA PHE A 42 24.09 -9.68 4.50
C PHE A 42 23.99 -11.15 4.14
N LYS A 43 23.83 -11.97 5.17
CA LYS A 43 23.56 -13.41 5.08
C LYS A 43 22.18 -13.67 5.64
N LYS A 44 21.39 -14.45 4.91
CA LYS A 44 20.06 -14.90 5.35
C LYS A 44 20.17 -16.05 6.35
N ASN A 45 19.29 -16.08 7.34
CA ASN A 45 19.19 -17.13 8.36
C ASN A 45 18.10 -18.16 7.98
N PHE A 46 17.65 -18.17 6.72
CA PHE A 46 16.62 -19.08 6.21
C PHE A 46 16.98 -19.57 4.79
N SER A 47 16.33 -20.68 4.39
CA SER A 47 16.39 -21.22 3.03
C SER A 47 14.97 -21.50 2.56
N LEU A 48 14.27 -20.44 2.12
CA LEU A 48 12.86 -20.46 1.70
C LEU A 48 12.73 -19.79 0.33
N TRP A 49 11.56 -19.96 -0.30
CA TRP A 49 11.24 -19.22 -1.51
C TRP A 49 11.17 -17.71 -1.21
N GLU A 50 11.71 -16.91 -2.10
CA GLU A 50 11.76 -15.47 -1.95
C GLU A 50 10.97 -14.76 -3.04
N VAL A 51 10.54 -13.55 -2.70
CA VAL A 51 9.88 -12.61 -3.59
C VAL A 51 10.46 -11.24 -3.37
N GLN A 52 10.52 -10.45 -4.44
CA GLN A 52 10.80 -9.02 -4.39
C GLN A 52 9.65 -8.27 -5.05
N HIS A 53 9.31 -7.14 -4.48
CA HIS A 53 8.29 -6.24 -5.01
C HIS A 53 8.78 -4.80 -4.91
N THR A 54 8.47 -3.99 -5.93
CA THR A 54 8.84 -2.57 -5.94
C THR A 54 7.64 -1.73 -6.29
N ASP A 55 7.32 -0.79 -5.43
CA ASP A 55 6.28 0.22 -5.68
C ASP A 55 6.61 1.52 -4.92
N GLY A 56 5.92 2.61 -5.27
CA GLY A 56 6.11 3.94 -4.69
C GLY A 56 4.80 4.65 -4.40
N ILE A 57 4.91 5.88 -3.88
CA ILE A 57 3.74 6.69 -3.52
C ILE A 57 3.14 7.43 -4.71
N GLY A 58 3.83 7.44 -5.86
CA GLY A 58 3.39 8.07 -7.08
C GLY A 58 3.03 9.55 -6.89
N THR A 59 2.03 9.99 -7.64
CA THR A 59 1.66 11.42 -7.69
C THR A 59 1.02 11.98 -6.41
N LYS A 60 0.75 11.15 -5.39
CA LYS A 60 0.36 11.58 -4.04
C LYS A 60 1.49 12.34 -3.34
N GLY A 61 2.74 12.04 -3.69
CA GLY A 61 3.93 12.72 -3.17
C GLY A 61 3.93 14.23 -3.35
N LEU A 62 3.20 14.77 -4.34
CA LEU A 62 2.98 16.21 -4.48
C LEU A 62 2.33 16.83 -3.23
N TYR A 63 1.31 16.17 -2.69
CA TYR A 63 0.60 16.67 -1.50
C TYR A 63 1.43 16.49 -0.24
N HIS A 64 2.12 15.34 -0.09
CA HIS A 64 3.01 15.10 1.04
C HIS A 64 4.14 16.13 1.11
N TRP A 65 4.74 16.46 -0.04
CA TRP A 65 5.78 17.49 -0.10
C TRP A 65 5.24 18.85 0.29
N ARG A 66 4.13 19.28 -0.31
CA ARG A 66 3.51 20.59 -0.04
C ARG A 66 3.06 20.75 1.41
N LYS A 67 2.64 19.67 2.06
CA LYS A 67 2.12 19.68 3.43
C LYS A 67 3.08 19.14 4.46
N GLN A 68 4.29 18.74 4.03
CA GLN A 68 5.35 18.18 4.89
C GLN A 68 4.87 17.01 5.75
N THR A 69 4.01 16.16 5.18
CA THR A 69 3.45 14.98 5.85
C THR A 69 4.33 13.74 5.59
N PHE A 70 5.61 13.83 5.94
CA PHE A 70 6.64 12.83 5.61
C PHE A 70 6.36 11.46 6.23
N ARG A 71 5.87 11.43 7.47
CA ARG A 71 5.43 10.19 8.10
C ARG A 71 4.36 9.47 7.27
N ASN A 72 3.37 10.21 6.78
CA ASN A 72 2.28 9.63 5.99
C ASN A 72 2.78 9.15 4.61
N ALA A 73 3.72 9.87 4.00
CA ALA A 73 4.38 9.43 2.78
C ALA A 73 5.13 8.10 2.95
N VAL A 74 5.83 7.93 4.07
CA VAL A 74 6.51 6.67 4.42
C VAL A 74 5.50 5.54 4.61
N LEU A 75 4.38 5.79 5.29
CA LEU A 75 3.33 4.79 5.46
C LEU A 75 2.69 4.39 4.13
N ASP A 76 2.49 5.35 3.21
CA ASP A 76 2.03 5.03 1.86
C ASP A 76 3.01 4.12 1.12
N ALA A 77 4.30 4.47 1.08
CA ALA A 77 5.32 3.69 0.39
C ALA A 77 5.45 2.26 0.96
N LEU A 78 5.40 2.12 2.28
CA LEU A 78 5.42 0.82 2.93
C LEU A 78 4.14 0.03 2.63
N ALA A 79 2.96 0.66 2.72
CA ALA A 79 1.70 -0.02 2.53
C ALA A 79 1.56 -0.58 1.12
N MET A 80 1.97 0.16 0.08
CA MET A 80 1.93 -0.31 -1.31
C MET A 80 2.71 -1.62 -1.48
N ASN A 81 3.87 -1.73 -0.86
CA ASN A 81 4.72 -2.90 -0.96
C ASN A 81 4.30 -4.03 -0.01
N LEU A 82 4.04 -3.72 1.26
CA LEU A 82 3.74 -4.73 2.29
C LEU A 82 2.38 -5.39 2.06
N ASN A 83 1.39 -4.64 1.59
CA ASN A 83 0.08 -5.20 1.28
C ASN A 83 0.12 -6.11 0.05
N ASP A 84 0.98 -5.80 -0.93
CA ASP A 84 1.14 -6.64 -2.11
C ASP A 84 1.89 -7.95 -1.76
N LEU A 85 2.88 -7.89 -0.86
CA LEU A 85 3.47 -9.12 -0.29
C LEU A 85 2.45 -9.94 0.48
N ALA A 86 1.52 -9.29 1.19
CA ALA A 86 0.46 -9.98 1.93
C ALA A 86 -0.44 -10.81 1.00
N MET A 87 -0.68 -10.37 -0.25
CA MET A 87 -1.50 -11.12 -1.23
C MET A 87 -0.95 -12.50 -1.58
N ILE A 88 0.31 -12.75 -1.31
CA ILE A 88 0.96 -14.06 -1.54
C ILE A 88 1.41 -14.71 -0.23
N GLY A 89 1.09 -14.11 0.91
CA GLY A 89 1.46 -14.62 2.23
C GLY A 89 2.96 -14.53 2.54
N ALA A 90 3.68 -13.60 1.91
CA ALA A 90 5.11 -13.43 2.14
C ALA A 90 5.40 -12.60 3.39
N THR A 91 6.39 -13.04 4.18
CA THR A 91 6.94 -12.31 5.31
C THR A 91 8.07 -11.40 4.82
N PRO A 92 7.95 -10.07 4.96
CA PRO A 92 9.02 -9.17 4.57
C PRO A 92 10.21 -9.27 5.54
N TYR A 93 11.44 -9.15 5.03
CA TYR A 93 12.65 -9.19 5.86
C TYR A 93 13.64 -8.07 5.56
N ALA A 94 13.63 -7.50 4.36
CA ALA A 94 14.54 -6.43 4.00
C ALA A 94 13.89 -5.44 3.02
N ILE A 95 14.36 -4.18 3.08
CA ILE A 95 14.01 -3.15 2.10
C ILE A 95 15.23 -2.39 1.61
N GLN A 96 15.10 -1.84 0.41
CA GLN A 96 15.85 -0.69 -0.10
C GLN A 96 14.85 0.40 -0.52
N ASN A 97 15.28 1.65 -0.46
CA ASN A 97 14.42 2.77 -0.82
C ASN A 97 15.13 3.77 -1.75
N HIS A 98 14.37 4.44 -2.57
CA HIS A 98 14.80 5.63 -3.30
C HIS A 98 13.88 6.80 -2.94
N ILE A 99 14.49 7.87 -2.41
CA ILE A 99 13.81 9.11 -2.04
C ILE A 99 14.16 10.16 -3.09
N VAL A 100 13.15 10.69 -3.78
CA VAL A 100 13.31 11.79 -4.74
C VAL A 100 12.68 13.05 -4.15
N LEU A 101 13.44 14.13 -4.07
CA LEU A 101 12.95 15.42 -3.57
C LEU A 101 13.15 16.52 -4.63
N PRO A 102 12.26 17.52 -4.72
CA PRO A 102 12.39 18.62 -5.66
C PRO A 102 13.48 19.64 -5.26
N LYS A 103 13.96 19.61 -4.03
CA LYS A 103 15.10 20.41 -3.54
C LYS A 103 15.79 19.74 -2.38
N ASP A 104 17.06 20.04 -2.17
CA ASP A 104 17.78 19.54 -1.01
C ASP A 104 17.16 20.06 0.29
N ASN A 105 16.80 19.11 1.16
CA ASN A 105 16.24 19.38 2.48
C ASN A 105 16.63 18.26 3.44
N HIS A 106 17.80 18.46 4.10
CA HIS A 106 18.34 17.45 5.02
C HIS A 106 17.40 17.10 6.18
N LYS A 107 16.60 18.07 6.67
CA LYS A 107 15.61 17.81 7.73
C LYS A 107 14.51 16.85 7.25
N ALA A 108 13.97 17.08 6.05
CA ALA A 108 12.99 16.19 5.45
C ALA A 108 13.57 14.79 5.21
N ILE A 109 14.79 14.69 4.70
CA ILE A 109 15.46 13.41 4.45
C ILE A 109 15.63 12.64 5.78
N LEU A 110 16.15 13.27 6.82
CA LEU A 110 16.32 12.64 8.13
C LEU A 110 14.99 12.21 8.73
N GLU A 111 13.95 13.02 8.61
CA GLU A 111 12.59 12.69 9.10
C GLU A 111 12.01 11.49 8.36
N ILE A 112 12.10 11.45 7.04
CA ILE A 112 11.65 10.32 6.21
C ILE A 112 12.38 9.04 6.63
N VAL A 113 13.72 9.05 6.68
CA VAL A 113 14.52 7.87 7.07
C VAL A 113 14.22 7.44 8.51
N LYS A 114 14.01 8.37 9.43
CA LYS A 114 13.61 8.10 10.82
C LYS A 114 12.27 7.34 10.88
N TYR A 115 11.25 7.80 10.18
CA TYR A 115 9.95 7.12 10.15
C TYR A 115 10.05 5.76 9.47
N LEU A 116 10.81 5.66 8.37
CA LEU A 116 11.01 4.41 7.67
C LEU A 116 11.70 3.37 8.58
N ALA A 117 12.78 3.76 9.25
CA ALA A 117 13.48 2.90 10.21
C ALA A 117 12.59 2.46 11.38
N ALA A 118 11.76 3.37 11.91
CA ALA A 118 10.84 3.05 12.99
C ALA A 118 9.78 2.03 12.58
N GLU A 119 9.19 2.16 11.40
CA GLU A 119 8.19 1.21 10.88
C GLU A 119 8.83 -0.14 10.50
N CYS A 120 10.05 -0.13 9.97
CA CYS A 120 10.81 -1.35 9.68
C CYS A 120 11.13 -2.14 10.95
N LYS A 121 11.61 -1.47 12.01
CA LYS A 121 11.90 -2.11 13.31
C LYS A 121 10.68 -2.81 13.91
N LYS A 122 9.50 -2.22 13.83
CA LYS A 122 8.25 -2.83 14.33
C LYS A 122 7.95 -4.17 13.69
N ARG A 123 8.43 -4.41 12.46
CA ARG A 123 8.13 -5.60 11.64
C ARG A 123 9.33 -6.50 11.41
N ASN A 124 10.43 -6.27 12.12
CA ASN A 124 11.70 -6.98 11.91
C ASN A 124 12.22 -6.89 10.47
N ILE A 125 11.95 -5.77 9.78
CA ILE A 125 12.44 -5.51 8.43
C ILE A 125 13.76 -4.75 8.53
N THR A 126 14.76 -5.21 7.80
CA THR A 126 16.07 -4.56 7.74
C THR A 126 16.13 -3.58 6.57
N MET A 127 16.61 -2.39 6.81
CA MET A 127 17.03 -1.48 5.74
C MET A 127 18.44 -1.85 5.31
N THR A 128 18.61 -2.37 4.10
CA THR A 128 19.90 -2.82 3.55
C THR A 128 20.58 -1.77 2.68
N GLY A 129 19.94 -0.64 2.46
CA GLY A 129 20.46 0.47 1.68
C GLY A 129 19.35 1.41 1.23
N GLY A 130 19.73 2.35 0.42
CA GLY A 130 18.82 3.31 -0.21
C GLY A 130 19.58 4.46 -0.85
N GLU A 131 18.87 5.29 -1.60
CA GLU A 131 19.40 6.47 -2.25
C GLU A 131 18.48 7.66 -2.05
N THR A 132 19.05 8.86 -2.11
CA THR A 132 18.31 10.12 -2.14
C THR A 132 18.80 10.95 -3.31
N SER A 133 17.87 11.33 -4.19
CA SER A 133 18.13 12.14 -5.36
C SER A 133 17.38 13.47 -5.29
N ILE A 134 17.99 14.53 -5.79
CA ILE A 134 17.37 15.84 -5.90
C ILE A 134 17.06 16.10 -7.38
N HIS A 135 15.76 16.24 -7.69
CA HIS A 135 15.24 16.50 -9.02
C HIS A 135 14.55 17.85 -9.02
N SER A 136 15.25 18.92 -9.44
CA SER A 136 14.77 20.31 -9.35
C SER A 136 13.53 20.62 -10.20
N ASP A 137 13.26 19.80 -11.20
CA ASP A 137 12.07 19.86 -12.07
C ASP A 137 10.86 19.10 -11.48
N ALA A 138 11.05 18.29 -10.44
CA ALA A 138 9.97 17.58 -9.79
C ALA A 138 9.04 18.52 -9.03
N LYS A 139 7.72 18.35 -9.20
CA LYS A 139 6.69 19.16 -8.51
C LYS A 139 6.42 18.73 -7.07
N GLY A 140 6.87 17.55 -6.69
CA GLY A 140 6.68 16.96 -5.38
C GLY A 140 7.75 15.91 -5.08
N MET A 141 7.64 15.28 -3.93
CA MET A 141 8.51 14.16 -3.56
C MET A 141 8.01 12.84 -4.15
N ASP A 142 8.91 11.87 -4.24
CA ASP A 142 8.55 10.46 -4.39
C ASP A 142 9.35 9.61 -3.40
N ILE A 143 8.75 8.49 -2.98
CA ILE A 143 9.42 7.45 -2.20
C ILE A 143 9.06 6.12 -2.85
N SER A 144 10.04 5.46 -3.43
CA SER A 144 9.92 4.10 -3.94
C SER A 144 10.65 3.14 -3.01
N ILE A 145 10.07 1.98 -2.77
CA ILE A 145 10.65 0.93 -1.92
C ILE A 145 10.70 -0.37 -2.73
N THR A 146 11.84 -1.05 -2.67
CA THR A 146 11.93 -2.46 -3.03
C THR A 146 11.93 -3.25 -1.74
N VAL A 147 10.94 -4.15 -1.59
CA VAL A 147 10.84 -5.04 -0.45
C VAL A 147 11.21 -6.47 -0.85
N SER A 148 11.99 -7.14 -0.01
CA SER A 148 12.28 -8.57 -0.11
C SER A 148 11.52 -9.31 0.97
N GLY A 149 10.83 -10.38 0.59
CA GLY A 149 10.08 -11.24 1.48
C GLY A 149 10.36 -12.72 1.19
N PHE A 150 10.00 -13.59 2.13
CA PHE A 150 10.06 -15.03 1.97
C PHE A 150 8.70 -15.68 2.19
N LEU A 151 8.50 -16.85 1.61
CA LEU A 151 7.30 -17.66 1.75
C LEU A 151 7.61 -18.95 2.49
N SER A 152 6.98 -19.16 3.63
CA SER A 152 7.01 -20.45 4.32
C SER A 152 6.17 -21.51 3.58
N LYS A 153 5.15 -21.07 2.86
CA LYS A 153 4.26 -21.91 2.04
C LYS A 153 3.83 -21.12 0.80
N LYS A 154 3.84 -21.77 -0.38
CA LYS A 154 3.28 -21.16 -1.59
C LYS A 154 1.78 -21.01 -1.44
N PHE A 155 1.28 -19.81 -1.69
CA PHE A 155 -0.15 -19.48 -1.70
C PHE A 155 -0.63 -19.38 -3.15
N HIS A 156 -1.71 -20.11 -3.48
CA HIS A 156 -2.35 -20.03 -4.78
C HIS A 156 -3.52 -19.05 -4.68
N ASN A 157 -3.31 -17.83 -5.13
CA ASN A 157 -4.27 -16.74 -5.01
C ASN A 157 -5.35 -16.84 -6.09
N GLN A 158 -6.43 -17.58 -5.80
CA GLN A 158 -7.54 -17.78 -6.74
C GLN A 158 -8.86 -17.98 -6.02
N CYS A 159 -9.87 -17.16 -6.33
CA CYS A 159 -11.22 -17.28 -5.81
C CYS A 159 -11.90 -18.55 -6.29
N LYS A 160 -12.71 -19.19 -5.42
CA LYS A 160 -13.51 -20.36 -5.76
C LYS A 160 -15.00 -20.02 -5.78
N SER A 161 -15.76 -20.66 -6.66
CA SER A 161 -17.21 -20.54 -6.65
C SER A 161 -17.79 -21.01 -5.32
N GLY A 162 -18.69 -20.21 -4.75
CA GLY A 162 -19.28 -20.44 -3.41
C GLY A 162 -18.54 -19.72 -2.27
N ASP A 163 -17.39 -19.10 -2.56
CA ASP A 163 -16.69 -18.27 -1.56
C ASP A 163 -17.50 -17.04 -1.20
N VAL A 164 -17.31 -16.60 0.04
CA VAL A 164 -17.78 -15.31 0.52
C VAL A 164 -16.66 -14.28 0.36
N LEU A 165 -17.00 -13.13 -0.19
CA LEU A 165 -16.09 -11.99 -0.30
C LEU A 165 -16.22 -11.13 0.95
N MET A 166 -15.10 -10.92 1.63
CA MET A 166 -15.00 -10.07 2.81
C MET A 166 -14.06 -8.90 2.53
N GLY A 167 -14.39 -7.71 3.02
CA GLY A 167 -13.60 -6.50 2.83
C GLY A 167 -13.13 -5.91 4.14
N PHE A 168 -11.83 -5.58 4.25
CA PHE A 168 -11.32 -4.71 5.30
C PHE A 168 -11.56 -3.24 4.92
N ALA A 169 -11.99 -2.44 5.89
CA ALA A 169 -12.23 -1.02 5.72
C ALA A 169 -10.96 -0.26 5.30
N SER A 170 -11.08 0.59 4.27
CA SER A 170 -10.07 1.62 4.00
C SER A 170 -10.27 2.83 4.92
N ASN A 171 -9.30 3.72 4.96
CA ASN A 171 -9.38 5.01 5.66
C ASN A 171 -9.40 6.21 4.69
N GLY A 172 -9.63 5.97 3.41
CA GLY A 172 -9.67 7.00 2.38
C GLY A 172 -9.10 6.53 1.05
N ILE A 173 -8.58 7.48 0.27
CA ILE A 173 -8.16 7.27 -1.13
C ILE A 173 -6.98 6.28 -1.25
N HIS A 174 -6.18 6.15 -0.19
CA HIS A 174 -4.89 5.45 -0.20
C HIS A 174 -3.87 6.18 -1.11
N ALA A 175 -2.99 5.47 -1.81
CA ALA A 175 -1.96 6.07 -2.66
C ALA A 175 -2.32 6.03 -4.17
N ASN A 176 -3.58 5.78 -4.54
CA ASN A 176 -4.00 5.59 -5.92
C ASN A 176 -4.99 6.63 -6.42
N GLY A 177 -5.05 6.81 -7.74
CA GLY A 177 -6.05 7.67 -8.39
C GLY A 177 -5.80 9.18 -8.25
N PHE A 178 -4.63 9.61 -7.79
CA PHE A 178 -4.36 11.03 -7.53
C PHE A 178 -4.33 11.93 -8.77
N THR A 179 -4.18 11.38 -9.96
CA THR A 179 -4.40 12.12 -11.19
C THR A 179 -5.87 12.53 -11.30
N LYS A 180 -6.80 11.59 -11.07
CA LYS A 180 -8.24 11.88 -11.03
C LYS A 180 -8.64 12.82 -9.89
N VAL A 181 -8.03 12.69 -8.72
CA VAL A 181 -8.23 13.62 -7.61
C VAL A 181 -7.89 15.05 -8.03
N ARG A 182 -6.76 15.26 -8.73
CA ARG A 182 -6.39 16.59 -9.24
C ARG A 182 -7.33 17.10 -10.33
N GLU A 183 -7.79 16.23 -11.21
CA GLU A 183 -8.77 16.61 -12.24
C GLU A 183 -10.08 17.10 -11.60
N VAL A 184 -10.54 16.44 -10.54
CA VAL A 184 -11.81 16.75 -9.86
C VAL A 184 -11.73 17.95 -8.94
N PHE A 185 -10.63 18.09 -8.20
CA PHE A 185 -10.49 19.14 -7.16
C PHE A 185 -9.54 20.28 -7.55
N GLY A 186 -8.82 20.18 -8.66
CA GLY A 186 -7.86 21.18 -9.10
C GLY A 186 -6.78 21.41 -8.04
N ASN A 187 -6.59 22.68 -7.68
CA ASN A 187 -5.61 23.11 -6.68
C ASN A 187 -6.13 23.06 -5.23
N HIS A 188 -7.39 22.69 -5.01
CA HIS A 188 -7.93 22.57 -3.65
C HIS A 188 -7.29 21.42 -2.91
N TYR A 189 -6.70 21.73 -1.77
CA TYR A 189 -6.18 20.71 -0.85
C TYR A 189 -7.26 20.31 0.15
N ARG A 190 -7.30 19.02 0.44
CA ARG A 190 -8.11 18.43 1.53
C ARG A 190 -7.22 17.55 2.39
N LYS A 191 -7.51 17.47 3.70
CA LYS A 191 -6.75 16.66 4.65
C LYS A 191 -6.69 15.18 4.22
N GLU A 192 -7.78 14.67 3.64
CA GLU A 192 -7.89 13.30 3.14
C GLU A 192 -6.87 12.96 2.03
N PHE A 193 -6.29 13.98 1.35
CA PHE A 193 -5.29 13.74 0.30
C PHE A 193 -3.91 13.34 0.84
N THR A 194 -3.68 13.54 2.12
CA THR A 194 -2.46 13.13 2.80
C THR A 194 -2.70 12.05 3.86
N GLU A 195 -3.92 11.54 3.97
CA GLU A 195 -4.22 10.39 4.82
C GLU A 195 -3.49 9.16 4.29
N PRO A 196 -2.70 8.43 5.13
CA PRO A 196 -1.87 7.35 4.63
C PRO A 196 -2.67 6.11 4.29
N THR A 197 -2.17 5.32 3.36
CA THR A 197 -2.66 3.97 3.09
C THR A 197 -2.54 3.09 4.32
N LYS A 198 -3.58 2.33 4.64
CA LYS A 198 -3.52 1.32 5.70
C LYS A 198 -2.58 0.19 5.33
N ILE A 199 -1.74 -0.23 6.27
CA ILE A 199 -0.96 -1.47 6.17
C ILE A 199 -1.81 -2.62 6.71
N TYR A 200 -2.13 -3.58 5.86
CA TYR A 200 -2.94 -4.76 6.19
C TYR A 200 -2.09 -5.99 6.47
N LEU A 201 -0.78 -5.97 6.17
CA LEU A 201 0.12 -7.12 6.23
C LEU A 201 -0.06 -7.96 7.50
N ASP A 202 0.05 -7.34 8.69
CA ASP A 202 0.02 -8.06 9.96
C ASP A 202 -1.31 -8.81 10.16
N LYS A 203 -2.44 -8.16 9.78
CA LYS A 203 -3.78 -8.77 9.81
C LYS A 203 -3.89 -9.94 8.84
N ILE A 204 -3.41 -9.76 7.61
CA ILE A 204 -3.50 -10.77 6.55
C ILE A 204 -2.65 -11.99 6.89
N LEU A 205 -1.43 -11.79 7.37
CA LEU A 205 -0.59 -12.91 7.82
C LEU A 205 -1.23 -13.67 9.00
N SER A 206 -1.88 -12.95 9.93
CA SER A 206 -2.65 -13.58 11.01
C SER A 206 -3.85 -14.38 10.48
N VAL A 207 -4.58 -13.85 9.51
CA VAL A 207 -5.70 -14.58 8.86
C VAL A 207 -5.18 -15.85 8.18
N LEU A 208 -4.10 -15.75 7.40
CA LEU A 208 -3.52 -16.90 6.69
C LEU A 208 -2.97 -17.98 7.62
N ALA A 209 -2.53 -17.61 8.83
CA ALA A 209 -2.04 -18.56 9.82
C ALA A 209 -3.17 -19.37 10.49
N ALA A 210 -4.39 -18.80 10.57
CA ALA A 210 -5.49 -19.37 11.35
C ALA A 210 -6.70 -19.82 10.50
N HIS A 211 -6.83 -19.38 9.27
CA HIS A 211 -8.02 -19.54 8.44
C HIS A 211 -7.71 -20.02 7.03
N GLU A 212 -8.67 -20.72 6.43
CA GLU A 212 -8.64 -21.06 5.01
C GLU A 212 -9.02 -19.84 4.18
N VAL A 213 -8.11 -19.44 3.28
CA VAL A 213 -8.31 -18.32 2.34
C VAL A 213 -8.01 -18.82 0.94
N HIS A 214 -8.84 -18.47 -0.02
CA HIS A 214 -8.66 -18.86 -1.41
C HIS A 214 -8.12 -17.73 -2.27
N GLY A 215 -8.60 -16.50 -2.06
CA GLY A 215 -8.18 -15.35 -2.82
C GLY A 215 -8.03 -14.09 -1.97
N MET A 216 -7.13 -13.22 -2.38
CA MET A 216 -6.85 -11.95 -1.72
C MET A 216 -6.54 -10.86 -2.73
N MET A 217 -6.97 -9.63 -2.45
CA MET A 217 -6.67 -8.48 -3.30
C MET A 217 -6.46 -7.21 -2.49
N HIS A 218 -5.32 -6.57 -2.67
CA HIS A 218 -5.08 -5.21 -2.21
C HIS A 218 -5.77 -4.23 -3.16
N MET A 219 -6.73 -3.46 -2.65
CA MET A 219 -7.59 -2.59 -3.43
C MET A 219 -6.89 -1.27 -3.74
N THR A 220 -5.99 -1.32 -4.74
CA THR A 220 -5.15 -0.22 -5.22
C THR A 220 -5.52 0.20 -6.64
N GLY A 221 -4.56 0.67 -7.45
CA GLY A 221 -4.78 1.04 -8.85
C GLY A 221 -5.46 -0.09 -9.65
N GLY A 222 -6.50 0.24 -10.42
CA GLY A 222 -7.38 -0.74 -11.04
C GLY A 222 -8.47 -1.27 -10.10
N ALA A 223 -8.31 -1.10 -8.79
CA ALA A 223 -9.29 -1.38 -7.73
C ALA A 223 -10.09 -2.68 -7.96
N PHE A 224 -11.42 -2.60 -8.06
CA PHE A 224 -12.26 -3.79 -8.22
C PHE A 224 -12.06 -4.51 -9.57
N THR A 225 -11.56 -3.83 -10.61
CA THR A 225 -11.27 -4.49 -11.90
C THR A 225 -10.18 -5.56 -11.76
N LYS A 226 -9.20 -5.37 -10.87
CA LYS A 226 -8.14 -6.35 -10.60
C LYS A 226 -8.63 -7.69 -10.04
N LEU A 227 -9.84 -7.76 -9.51
CA LEU A 227 -10.39 -9.03 -9.06
C LEU A 227 -10.47 -10.06 -10.20
N LYS A 228 -10.57 -9.63 -11.44
CA LYS A 228 -10.54 -10.50 -12.62
C LYS A 228 -9.29 -11.38 -12.69
N ASP A 229 -8.16 -10.90 -12.16
CA ASP A 229 -6.88 -11.62 -12.18
C ASP A 229 -6.93 -12.90 -11.32
N ILE A 230 -7.82 -12.92 -10.30
CA ILE A 230 -7.96 -14.05 -9.36
C ILE A 230 -9.31 -14.77 -9.44
N LEU A 231 -10.24 -14.30 -10.27
CA LEU A 231 -11.57 -14.92 -10.41
C LEU A 231 -11.56 -16.17 -11.31
N GLY A 232 -10.62 -16.28 -12.24
CA GLY A 232 -10.64 -17.34 -13.26
C GLY A 232 -11.94 -17.29 -14.07
N ARG A 233 -12.72 -18.38 -14.07
CA ARG A 233 -14.05 -18.44 -14.74
C ARG A 233 -15.23 -18.10 -13.83
N ASN A 234 -14.97 -17.46 -12.68
CA ASN A 234 -16.04 -17.06 -11.75
C ASN A 234 -16.42 -15.60 -11.94
N THR A 235 -17.53 -15.21 -11.32
CA THR A 235 -18.02 -13.83 -11.26
C THR A 235 -18.10 -13.41 -9.80
N ALA A 236 -17.55 -12.26 -9.46
CA ALA A 236 -17.73 -11.63 -8.16
C ALA A 236 -19.03 -10.81 -8.17
N VAL A 237 -19.89 -11.01 -7.18
CA VAL A 237 -21.10 -10.20 -6.96
C VAL A 237 -20.93 -9.45 -5.65
N ILE A 238 -20.87 -8.12 -5.72
CA ILE A 238 -20.48 -7.27 -4.59
C ILE A 238 -21.60 -6.28 -4.25
N SER A 239 -21.93 -6.23 -2.96
CA SER A 239 -22.81 -5.23 -2.35
C SER A 239 -22.25 -4.86 -0.99
N GLN A 240 -21.68 -3.65 -0.89
CA GLN A 240 -21.01 -3.21 0.34
C GLN A 240 -22.02 -2.87 1.43
N PRO A 241 -21.87 -3.36 2.68
CA PRO A 241 -22.67 -2.92 3.81
C PRO A 241 -22.33 -1.47 4.18
N LYS A 242 -23.22 -0.79 4.90
CA LYS A 242 -23.05 0.61 5.33
C LYS A 242 -21.74 0.88 6.08
N THR A 243 -21.25 -0.10 6.83
CA THR A 243 -19.96 -0.03 7.57
C THR A 243 -18.74 0.12 6.68
N LEU A 244 -18.85 -0.28 5.40
CA LEU A 244 -17.79 -0.18 4.39
C LEU A 244 -18.15 0.76 3.23
N TRP A 245 -19.15 1.62 3.43
CA TRP A 245 -19.48 2.58 2.37
C TRP A 245 -18.34 3.58 2.13
N PRO A 246 -18.25 4.09 0.91
CA PRO A 246 -17.26 5.09 0.53
C PRO A 246 -17.27 6.30 1.45
N GLN A 247 -16.10 6.72 1.92
CA GLN A 247 -15.93 7.91 2.74
C GLN A 247 -16.36 9.17 1.97
N LYS A 248 -16.52 10.29 2.69
CA LYS A 248 -17.01 11.57 2.14
C LYS A 248 -16.25 12.01 0.87
N VAL A 249 -14.94 11.83 0.83
CA VAL A 249 -14.12 12.22 -0.32
C VAL A 249 -14.52 11.51 -1.62
N PHE A 250 -14.91 10.24 -1.55
CA PHE A 250 -15.40 9.49 -2.71
C PHE A 250 -16.77 9.97 -3.15
N ARG A 251 -17.67 10.22 -2.20
CA ARG A 251 -19.00 10.78 -2.50
C ARG A 251 -18.90 12.16 -3.14
N ASP A 252 -17.97 12.99 -2.69
CA ASP A 252 -17.73 14.30 -3.27
C ASP A 252 -17.16 14.20 -4.70
N MET A 253 -16.30 13.20 -4.99
CA MET A 253 -15.83 12.94 -6.35
C MET A 253 -16.96 12.46 -7.27
N TYR A 254 -17.80 11.55 -6.78
CA TYR A 254 -18.98 11.09 -7.52
C TYR A 254 -19.95 12.24 -7.82
N ALA A 255 -20.27 13.06 -6.81
CA ALA A 255 -21.14 14.24 -6.98
C ALA A 255 -20.57 15.29 -7.95
N ARG A 256 -19.25 15.28 -8.19
CA ARG A 256 -18.57 16.13 -9.17
C ARG A 256 -18.48 15.51 -10.57
N GLY A 257 -19.22 14.41 -10.81
CA GLY A 257 -19.42 13.84 -12.14
C GLY A 257 -18.56 12.64 -12.49
N LEU A 258 -17.80 12.06 -11.56
CA LEU A 258 -17.17 10.76 -11.84
C LEU A 258 -18.22 9.67 -11.93
N SER A 259 -18.19 8.88 -12.99
CA SER A 259 -19.13 7.76 -13.20
C SER A 259 -18.85 6.62 -12.19
N ASN A 260 -19.88 5.81 -11.89
CA ASN A 260 -19.74 4.58 -11.12
C ASN A 260 -18.58 3.70 -11.63
N LYS A 261 -18.49 3.50 -12.95
CA LYS A 261 -17.42 2.71 -13.55
C LYS A 261 -16.05 3.27 -13.23
N THR A 262 -15.86 4.57 -13.38
CA THR A 262 -14.59 5.24 -13.02
C THR A 262 -14.29 5.11 -11.53
N MET A 263 -15.30 5.30 -10.66
CA MET A 263 -15.11 5.16 -9.21
C MET A 263 -14.59 3.78 -8.84
N TYR A 264 -15.27 2.71 -9.25
CA TYR A 264 -14.90 1.34 -8.86
C TYR A 264 -13.72 0.74 -9.66
N SER A 265 -13.36 1.31 -10.81
CA SER A 265 -12.15 0.90 -11.54
C SER A 265 -10.88 1.67 -11.12
N THR A 266 -11.03 2.77 -10.37
CA THR A 266 -9.88 3.62 -9.97
C THR A 266 -9.64 3.60 -8.46
N PHE A 267 -10.71 3.57 -7.65
CA PHE A 267 -10.67 3.78 -6.22
C PHE A 267 -11.16 2.57 -5.43
N ASN A 268 -10.66 2.44 -4.20
CA ASN A 268 -11.05 1.38 -3.28
C ASN A 268 -12.49 1.52 -2.74
N CYS A 269 -13.12 2.68 -2.88
CA CYS A 269 -14.50 2.99 -2.49
C CYS A 269 -14.89 2.46 -1.11
N GLY A 270 -13.99 2.52 -0.11
CA GLY A 270 -14.25 2.09 1.27
C GLY A 270 -13.68 0.71 1.62
N VAL A 271 -13.27 -0.11 0.65
CA VAL A 271 -12.68 -1.43 0.85
C VAL A 271 -11.20 -1.39 0.51
N GLY A 272 -10.32 -1.51 1.50
CA GLY A 272 -8.88 -1.40 1.27
C GLY A 272 -8.17 -2.72 0.98
N PHE A 273 -8.71 -3.83 1.49
CA PHE A 273 -8.20 -5.17 1.21
C PHE A 273 -9.37 -6.16 1.18
N LEU A 274 -9.33 -7.12 0.25
CA LEU A 274 -10.39 -8.09 0.04
C LEU A 274 -9.88 -9.51 0.28
N LEU A 275 -10.73 -10.35 0.89
CA LEU A 275 -10.54 -11.79 1.05
C LEU A 275 -11.66 -12.55 0.35
N SER A 276 -11.33 -13.68 -0.26
CA SER A 276 -12.27 -14.71 -0.74
C SER A 276 -12.06 -15.95 0.12
N VAL A 277 -13.08 -16.32 0.89
CA VAL A 277 -12.99 -17.39 1.90
C VAL A 277 -14.15 -18.37 1.82
N PRO A 278 -13.96 -19.64 2.21
CA PRO A 278 -15.07 -20.57 2.35
C PRO A 278 -16.07 -20.06 3.41
N ARG A 279 -17.37 -20.31 3.20
CA ARG A 279 -18.45 -19.83 4.08
C ARG A 279 -18.25 -20.20 5.56
N LYS A 280 -17.62 -21.35 5.85
CA LYS A 280 -17.30 -21.83 7.22
C LYS A 280 -16.31 -20.95 8.00
N GLU A 281 -15.51 -20.13 7.31
CA GLU A 281 -14.51 -19.25 7.94
C GLU A 281 -15.07 -17.87 8.30
N VAL A 282 -16.20 -17.45 7.71
CA VAL A 282 -16.74 -16.09 7.81
C VAL A 282 -16.96 -15.65 9.27
N SER A 283 -17.69 -16.44 10.06
CA SER A 283 -18.00 -16.09 11.46
C SER A 283 -16.75 -15.99 12.32
N LYS A 284 -15.78 -16.89 12.09
CA LYS A 284 -14.51 -16.89 12.81
C LYS A 284 -13.68 -15.63 12.51
N ILE A 285 -13.57 -15.24 11.24
CA ILE A 285 -12.84 -14.04 10.83
C ILE A 285 -13.53 -12.78 11.38
N LEU A 286 -14.87 -12.71 11.30
CA LEU A 286 -15.64 -11.59 11.86
C LEU A 286 -15.47 -11.44 13.38
N SER A 287 -15.28 -12.53 14.12
CA SER A 287 -15.04 -12.46 15.56
C SER A 287 -13.66 -11.91 15.94
N HIS A 288 -12.68 -11.99 15.05
CA HIS A 288 -11.31 -11.53 15.30
C HIS A 288 -11.05 -10.07 14.89
N PHE A 289 -11.83 -9.53 13.93
CA PHE A 289 -11.58 -8.20 13.38
C PHE A 289 -12.84 -7.36 13.32
N HIS A 290 -12.79 -6.13 13.85
CA HIS A 290 -13.92 -5.20 13.87
C HIS A 290 -14.06 -4.35 12.60
N ASP A 291 -12.99 -4.26 11.78
CA ASP A 291 -12.95 -3.44 10.57
C ASP A 291 -13.05 -4.27 9.28
N ILE A 292 -13.67 -5.43 9.36
CA ILE A 292 -13.98 -6.31 8.22
C ILE A 292 -15.48 -6.59 8.17
N ALA A 293 -16.03 -6.76 6.97
CA ALA A 293 -17.41 -7.18 6.77
C ALA A 293 -17.55 -8.02 5.50
N VAL A 294 -18.65 -8.79 5.41
CA VAL A 294 -19.06 -9.45 4.16
C VAL A 294 -19.48 -8.38 3.15
N ILE A 295 -18.93 -8.45 1.95
CA ILE A 295 -19.22 -7.51 0.86
C ILE A 295 -19.79 -8.20 -0.38
N GLY A 296 -19.92 -9.53 -0.39
CA GLY A 296 -20.44 -10.25 -1.53
C GLY A 296 -20.06 -11.73 -1.56
N GLU A 297 -20.16 -12.31 -2.73
CA GLU A 297 -19.86 -13.71 -2.96
C GLU A 297 -19.27 -13.97 -4.34
N VAL A 298 -18.69 -15.14 -4.53
CA VAL A 298 -18.13 -15.62 -5.79
C VAL A 298 -19.07 -16.69 -6.38
N MET A 299 -19.59 -16.44 -7.56
CA MET A 299 -20.49 -17.33 -8.27
C MET A 299 -19.80 -17.95 -9.50
N ARG A 300 -20.32 -19.07 -10.01
CA ARG A 300 -19.95 -19.55 -11.34
C ARG A 300 -20.28 -18.46 -12.38
N GLY A 301 -19.38 -18.22 -13.32
CA GLY A 301 -19.57 -17.14 -14.28
C GLY A 301 -18.50 -17.08 -15.35
N ASN A 302 -18.16 -15.86 -15.77
CA ASN A 302 -17.32 -15.62 -16.94
C ASN A 302 -16.33 -14.47 -16.72
N ASN A 303 -15.66 -14.44 -15.58
CA ASN A 303 -14.63 -13.44 -15.23
C ASN A 303 -15.17 -12.01 -15.18
N LYS A 304 -16.33 -11.81 -14.53
CA LYS A 304 -16.93 -10.50 -14.36
C LYS A 304 -16.95 -10.06 -12.90
N VAL A 305 -16.96 -8.74 -12.69
CA VAL A 305 -17.21 -8.15 -11.38
C VAL A 305 -18.48 -7.32 -11.46
N ARG A 306 -19.52 -7.75 -10.77
CA ARG A 306 -20.81 -7.05 -10.66
C ARG A 306 -20.88 -6.37 -9.30
N ILE A 307 -21.17 -5.08 -9.30
CA ILE A 307 -21.19 -4.27 -8.08
C ILE A 307 -22.51 -3.51 -8.00
N VAL A 308 -23.21 -3.64 -6.87
CA VAL A 308 -24.28 -2.70 -6.52
C VAL A 308 -23.60 -1.44 -5.98
N SER A 309 -23.68 -0.36 -6.72
CA SER A 309 -23.00 0.90 -6.38
C SER A 309 -23.50 1.46 -5.06
N ALA A 310 -22.59 1.75 -4.12
CA ALA A 310 -22.94 2.44 -2.89
C ALA A 310 -23.30 3.92 -3.09
N PHE A 311 -23.13 4.47 -4.31
CA PHE A 311 -23.44 5.87 -4.61
C PHE A 311 -24.89 6.07 -5.04
N ASP A 312 -25.46 5.16 -5.86
CA ASP A 312 -26.79 5.32 -6.45
C ASP A 312 -27.59 4.00 -6.56
N GLN A 313 -27.08 2.92 -5.98
CA GLN A 313 -27.68 1.56 -5.97
C GLN A 313 -27.82 0.91 -7.35
N LYS A 314 -27.25 1.47 -8.40
CA LYS A 314 -27.23 0.85 -9.72
C LYS A 314 -26.23 -0.29 -9.80
N ILE A 315 -26.55 -1.32 -10.55
CA ILE A 315 -25.63 -2.42 -10.84
C ILE A 315 -24.68 -1.99 -11.96
N ILE A 316 -23.40 -2.15 -11.70
CA ILE A 316 -22.34 -1.96 -12.69
C ILE A 316 -21.61 -3.28 -12.92
N GLU A 317 -21.11 -3.44 -14.13
CA GLU A 317 -20.27 -4.57 -14.53
C GLU A 317 -18.92 -4.04 -15.00
N LEU A 318 -17.85 -4.58 -14.39
CA LEU A 318 -16.46 -4.30 -14.75
C LEU A 318 -15.88 -5.48 -15.51
#